data_0a97b7f4082c9d61e45bb2c228d27401
#
_entry.id   0a97b7f4082c9d61e45bb2c228d27401
#
_cell.length_a   1.000
_cell.length_b   1.000
_cell.length_c   1.000
_cell.angle_alpha   90.00
_cell.angle_beta   90.00
_cell.angle_gamma   90.00
#
_symmetry.space_group_name_H-M   'P 1'
#
loop_
_entity.id
_entity.type
_entity.pdbx_description
1 polymer ?
#
loop_
_entity_poly.entity_id
_entity_poly.type
_entity_poly.pdbx_seq_one_letter_code
_entity_poly.pdbx_strand_id
1 'polypeptide(L)'
;PRNKGRMDDADVQLGGGNPGCGDLITVYLKLSEDGTRVEKASFEGEGCTISQAGGSMIAEMIEGMPVSEIEELGAHTMRELMGDDAVNTRVRCATLGLGTVQAALEERKRMISRAAVAAHTAASNS
;
A
#
# COMPACT_ATOMS: atom_id res chain seq x y z
N PRO A 1 -17.17 -1.49 -1.38
CA PRO A 1 -16.03 -0.59 -1.24
C PRO A 1 -15.47 -0.18 -2.59
N ARG A 2 -14.97 1.03 -2.66
CA ARG A 2 -14.33 1.54 -3.87
C ARG A 2 -12.91 1.00 -3.98
N ASN A 3 -12.39 0.96 -5.20
CA ASN A 3 -11.02 0.54 -5.48
C ASN A 3 -10.76 -0.91 -5.04
N LYS A 4 -11.79 -1.74 -5.05
CA LYS A 4 -11.68 -3.15 -4.69
C LYS A 4 -11.54 -3.99 -5.95
N GLY A 5 -10.56 -4.89 -5.94
CA GLY A 5 -10.34 -5.84 -7.02
C GLY A 5 -8.88 -5.99 -7.39
N ARG A 6 -8.61 -7.01 -8.16
CA ARG A 6 -7.27 -7.32 -8.66
C ARG A 6 -6.91 -6.39 -9.82
N MET A 7 -5.63 -6.04 -9.90
CA MET A 7 -5.09 -5.24 -10.99
C MET A 7 -3.97 -6.04 -11.66
N ASP A 8 -4.23 -6.54 -12.86
CA ASP A 8 -3.27 -7.41 -13.55
C ASP A 8 -2.03 -6.67 -14.07
N ASP A 9 -2.14 -5.37 -14.31
CA ASP A 9 -1.04 -4.53 -14.77
C ASP A 9 -0.36 -3.74 -13.64
N ALA A 10 -0.53 -4.17 -12.40
CA ALA A 10 0.10 -3.51 -11.27
C ALA A 10 1.63 -3.59 -11.33
N ASP A 11 2.29 -2.49 -11.02
CA ASP A 11 3.75 -2.46 -10.88
C ASP A 11 4.20 -3.05 -9.55
N VAL A 12 3.35 -2.96 -8.53
CA VAL A 12 3.63 -3.48 -7.20
C VAL A 12 2.40 -4.20 -6.67
N GLN A 13 2.63 -5.36 -6.09
CA GLN A 13 1.61 -6.16 -5.44
C GLN A 13 2.20 -6.71 -4.15
N LEU A 14 1.50 -6.53 -3.03
CA LEU A 14 1.96 -7.06 -1.75
C LEU A 14 0.79 -7.44 -0.88
N GLY A 15 0.90 -8.60 -0.23
CA GLY A 15 -0.03 -9.04 0.77
C GLY A 15 0.39 -8.60 2.16
N GLY A 16 -0.58 -8.22 2.97
CA GLY A 16 -0.40 -7.92 4.38
C GLY A 16 -1.46 -8.61 5.20
N GLY A 17 -1.21 -8.77 6.48
CA GLY A 17 -2.15 -9.44 7.34
C GLY A 17 -2.08 -8.94 8.78
N ASN A 18 -3.18 -9.19 9.49
CA ASN A 18 -3.28 -8.97 10.93
C ASN A 18 -3.62 -10.32 11.57
N PRO A 19 -2.61 -11.11 11.95
CA PRO A 19 -2.84 -12.48 12.40
C PRO A 19 -3.72 -12.59 13.64
N GLY A 20 -3.74 -11.56 14.48
CA GLY A 20 -4.60 -11.55 15.66
C GLY A 20 -6.09 -11.44 15.35
N CYS A 21 -6.46 -10.93 14.18
CA CYS A 21 -7.85 -10.73 13.78
C CYS A 21 -8.25 -11.55 12.55
N GLY A 22 -7.31 -12.25 11.92
CA GLY A 22 -7.58 -13.02 10.70
C GLY A 22 -7.80 -12.16 9.46
N ASP A 23 -7.44 -10.87 9.51
CA ASP A 23 -7.55 -9.98 8.37
C ASP A 23 -6.41 -10.22 7.40
N LEU A 24 -6.75 -10.29 6.11
CA LEU A 24 -5.78 -10.42 5.02
C LEU A 24 -6.11 -9.39 3.94
N ILE A 25 -5.10 -8.73 3.43
CA ILE A 25 -5.27 -7.75 2.37
C ILE A 25 -4.13 -7.90 1.36
N THR A 26 -4.45 -7.72 0.08
CA THR A 26 -3.44 -7.59 -0.96
C THR A 26 -3.67 -6.26 -1.65
N VAL A 27 -2.64 -5.43 -1.73
CA VAL A 27 -2.72 -4.15 -2.44
C VAL A 27 -2.04 -4.25 -3.79
N TYR A 28 -2.61 -3.55 -4.75
CA TYR A 28 -2.12 -3.46 -6.12
C TYR A 28 -1.91 -1.99 -6.44
N LEU A 29 -0.71 -1.64 -6.85
CA LEU A 29 -0.37 -0.25 -7.18
C LEU A 29 0.19 -0.17 -8.58
N LYS A 30 -0.32 0.77 -9.36
CA LYS A 30 0.25 1.15 -10.64
C LYS A 30 0.89 2.51 -10.47
N LEU A 31 2.18 2.59 -10.79
CA LEU A 31 2.97 3.80 -10.62
C LEU A 31 3.06 4.57 -11.92
N SER A 32 3.36 5.86 -11.81
CA SER A 32 3.66 6.69 -12.96
C SER A 32 4.92 6.17 -13.66
N GLU A 33 5.14 6.60 -14.89
CA GLU A 33 6.28 6.16 -15.70
C GLU A 33 7.61 6.38 -14.99
N ASP A 34 7.75 7.50 -14.29
CA ASP A 34 8.96 7.82 -13.52
C ASP A 34 8.98 7.20 -12.12
N GLY A 35 7.91 6.54 -11.72
CA GLY A 35 7.81 5.86 -10.43
C GLY A 35 7.60 6.77 -9.22
N THR A 36 7.33 8.06 -9.43
CA THR A 36 7.23 9.03 -8.33
C THR A 36 5.82 9.20 -7.77
N ARG A 37 4.80 8.74 -8.51
CA ARG A 37 3.39 8.88 -8.11
C ARG A 37 2.65 7.57 -8.29
N VAL A 38 1.59 7.39 -7.52
CA VAL A 38 0.65 6.29 -7.71
C VAL A 38 -0.42 6.73 -8.70
N GLU A 39 -0.52 6.07 -9.83
CA GLU A 39 -1.58 6.34 -10.81
C GLU A 39 -2.89 5.68 -10.45
N LYS A 40 -2.83 4.42 -10.03
CA LYS A 40 -3.99 3.63 -9.64
C LYS A 40 -3.66 2.77 -8.43
N ALA A 41 -4.65 2.56 -7.59
CA ALA A 41 -4.54 1.69 -6.43
C ALA A 41 -5.81 0.89 -6.29
N SER A 42 -5.66 -0.39 -5.97
CA SER A 42 -6.78 -1.25 -5.63
C SER A 42 -6.37 -2.25 -4.56
N PHE A 43 -7.34 -2.94 -4.01
CA PHE A 43 -7.06 -3.97 -3.01
C PHE A 43 -8.06 -5.12 -3.12
N GLU A 44 -7.60 -6.28 -2.66
CA GLU A 44 -8.47 -7.42 -2.39
C GLU A 44 -8.20 -7.84 -0.96
N GLY A 45 -9.17 -8.43 -0.31
CA GLY A 45 -8.91 -8.92 1.04
C GLY A 45 -10.14 -9.48 1.70
N GLU A 46 -9.86 -10.16 2.80
CA GLU A 46 -10.87 -10.71 3.70
C GLU A 46 -10.60 -10.14 5.08
N GLY A 47 -11.63 -9.85 5.82
CA GLY A 47 -11.46 -9.32 7.17
C GLY A 47 -12.67 -8.54 7.60
N CYS A 48 -12.51 -7.82 8.70
CA CYS A 48 -13.61 -7.06 9.27
C CYS A 48 -13.96 -5.84 8.41
N THR A 49 -15.14 -5.28 8.67
CA THR A 49 -15.64 -4.10 7.96
C THR A 49 -14.66 -2.93 8.03
N ILE A 50 -13.99 -2.76 9.18
CA ILE A 50 -13.03 -1.67 9.37
C ILE A 50 -11.81 -1.84 8.48
N SER A 51 -11.26 -3.05 8.33
CA SER A 51 -10.14 -3.32 7.41
C SER A 51 -10.53 -3.05 5.98
N GLN A 52 -11.71 -3.48 5.56
CA GLN A 52 -12.23 -3.29 4.21
C GLN A 52 -12.45 -1.79 3.92
N ALA A 53 -13.08 -1.08 4.85
CA ALA A 53 -13.33 0.35 4.70
C ALA A 53 -12.03 1.14 4.66
N GLY A 54 -11.07 0.82 5.55
CA GLY A 54 -9.77 1.48 5.58
C GLY A 54 -8.98 1.25 4.30
N GLY A 55 -8.99 0.03 3.78
CA GLY A 55 -8.36 -0.30 2.50
C GLY A 55 -8.94 0.50 1.34
N SER A 56 -10.26 0.58 1.28
CA SER A 56 -10.97 1.35 0.25
C SER A 56 -10.64 2.84 0.32
N MET A 57 -10.69 3.41 1.52
CA MET A 57 -10.42 4.83 1.71
C MET A 57 -8.99 5.20 1.36
N ILE A 58 -8.02 4.39 1.79
CA ILE A 58 -6.62 4.69 1.51
C ILE A 58 -6.30 4.48 0.02
N ALA A 59 -6.85 3.46 -0.61
CA ALA A 59 -6.65 3.24 -2.05
C ALA A 59 -7.18 4.42 -2.86
N GLU A 60 -8.35 4.93 -2.52
CA GLU A 60 -8.92 6.11 -3.18
C GLU A 60 -8.08 7.36 -2.93
N MET A 61 -7.63 7.57 -1.69
CA MET A 61 -6.86 8.75 -1.32
C MET A 61 -5.51 8.83 -2.01
N ILE A 62 -4.79 7.72 -2.12
CA ILE A 62 -3.43 7.72 -2.64
C ILE A 62 -3.34 7.80 -4.15
N GLU A 63 -4.43 7.61 -4.88
CA GLU A 63 -4.41 7.78 -6.33
C GLU A 63 -4.03 9.21 -6.69
N GLY A 64 -2.96 9.37 -7.46
CA GLY A 64 -2.40 10.67 -7.82
C GLY A 64 -1.40 11.25 -6.83
N MET A 65 -1.21 10.63 -5.66
CA MET A 65 -0.27 11.13 -4.66
C MET A 65 1.18 10.76 -4.98
N PRO A 66 2.13 11.66 -4.66
CA PRO A 66 3.55 11.29 -4.70
C PRO A 66 3.87 10.20 -3.69
N VAL A 67 4.73 9.27 -4.07
CA VAL A 67 5.16 8.17 -3.20
C VAL A 67 5.77 8.70 -1.89
N SER A 68 6.54 9.78 -1.97
CA SER A 68 7.16 10.38 -0.79
C SER A 68 6.14 10.87 0.25
N GLU A 69 5.00 11.37 -0.21
CA GLU A 69 3.94 11.82 0.70
C GLU A 69 3.21 10.63 1.33
N ILE A 70 3.01 9.56 0.57
CA ILE A 70 2.36 8.35 1.08
C ILE A 70 3.19 7.74 2.22
N GLU A 71 4.49 7.78 2.12
CA GLU A 71 5.39 7.24 3.13
C GLU A 71 5.30 7.97 4.47
N GLU A 72 4.85 9.21 4.46
CA GLU A 72 4.69 10.02 5.67
C GLU A 72 3.33 9.90 6.33
N LEU A 73 2.37 9.22 5.69
CA LEU A 73 1.04 9.01 6.26
C LEU A 73 1.11 8.08 7.48
N GLY A 74 0.16 8.24 8.38
CA GLY A 74 0.13 7.44 9.60
C GLY A 74 -1.28 7.24 10.14
N ALA A 75 -1.36 6.76 11.38
CA ALA A 75 -2.65 6.50 12.02
C ALA A 75 -3.54 7.75 12.06
N HIS A 76 -2.94 8.94 12.19
CA HIS A 76 -3.70 10.20 12.17
C HIS A 76 -4.46 10.41 10.86
N THR A 77 -3.88 9.95 9.74
CA THR A 77 -4.55 9.98 8.44
C THR A 77 -5.82 9.15 8.46
N MET A 78 -5.73 7.95 9.02
CA MET A 78 -6.89 7.06 9.13
C MET A 78 -7.94 7.63 10.07
N ARG A 79 -7.54 8.32 11.13
CA ARG A 79 -8.48 9.00 12.03
C ARG A 79 -9.25 10.10 11.31
N GLU A 80 -8.60 10.84 10.45
CA GLU A 80 -9.27 11.87 9.64
C GLU A 80 -10.25 11.25 8.64
N LEU A 81 -9.90 10.12 8.04
CA LEU A 81 -10.74 9.46 7.04
C LEU A 81 -11.89 8.68 7.66
N MET A 82 -11.67 7.99 8.76
CA MET A 82 -12.62 7.03 9.33
C MET A 82 -13.28 7.50 10.63
N GLY A 83 -12.67 8.49 11.30
CA GLY A 83 -13.09 8.93 12.61
C GLY A 83 -12.32 8.26 13.73
N ASP A 84 -12.20 8.97 14.86
CA ASP A 84 -11.39 8.52 16.00
C ASP A 84 -11.90 7.20 16.61
N ASP A 85 -13.22 7.03 16.73
CA ASP A 85 -13.81 5.85 17.37
C ASP A 85 -13.45 4.56 16.62
N ALA A 86 -13.56 4.58 15.29
CA ALA A 86 -13.23 3.42 14.46
C ALA A 86 -11.76 3.04 14.60
N VAL A 87 -10.86 4.01 14.53
CA VAL A 87 -9.42 3.76 14.61
C VAL A 87 -9.02 3.34 16.01
N ASN A 88 -9.50 4.02 17.05
CA ASN A 88 -9.14 3.70 18.44
C ASN A 88 -9.64 2.32 18.87
N THR A 89 -10.78 1.89 18.36
CA THR A 89 -11.36 0.58 18.68
C THR A 89 -10.56 -0.55 18.03
N ARG A 90 -10.16 -0.37 16.76
CA ARG A 90 -9.44 -1.40 15.99
C ARG A 90 -8.32 -0.77 15.14
N VAL A 91 -7.32 -0.22 15.83
CA VAL A 91 -6.24 0.51 15.17
C VAL A 91 -5.48 -0.35 14.14
N ARG A 92 -5.24 -1.62 14.44
CA ARG A 92 -4.54 -2.52 13.50
C ARG A 92 -5.35 -2.77 12.24
N CYS A 93 -6.67 -2.96 12.39
CA CYS A 93 -7.55 -3.15 11.25
C CYS A 93 -7.66 -1.88 10.42
N ALA A 94 -7.83 -0.73 11.07
CA ALA A 94 -7.97 0.56 10.40
C ALA A 94 -6.72 0.95 9.60
N THR A 95 -5.53 0.58 10.10
CA THR A 95 -4.25 0.94 9.47
C THR A 95 -3.66 -0.16 8.58
N LEU A 96 -4.31 -1.32 8.47
CA LEU A 96 -3.78 -2.45 7.71
C LEU A 96 -3.55 -2.08 6.23
N GLY A 97 -4.51 -1.43 5.57
CA GLY A 97 -4.40 -1.02 4.18
C GLY A 97 -3.24 -0.05 3.98
N LEU A 98 -3.16 0.99 4.79
CA LEU A 98 -2.08 1.97 4.70
C LEU A 98 -0.72 1.32 4.95
N GLY A 99 -0.62 0.51 6.00
CA GLY A 99 0.64 -0.18 6.30
C GLY A 99 1.09 -1.10 5.17
N THR A 100 0.14 -1.80 4.54
CA THR A 100 0.44 -2.68 3.41
C THR A 100 0.89 -1.88 2.19
N VAL A 101 0.26 -0.74 1.91
CA VAL A 101 0.69 0.17 0.83
C VAL A 101 2.12 0.65 1.07
N GLN A 102 2.41 1.10 2.28
CA GLN A 102 3.75 1.59 2.62
C GLN A 102 4.79 0.49 2.50
N ALA A 103 4.46 -0.73 2.94
CA ALA A 103 5.35 -1.89 2.79
C ALA A 103 5.57 -2.25 1.32
N ALA A 104 4.53 -2.15 0.49
CA ALA A 104 4.64 -2.39 -0.95
C ALA A 104 5.60 -1.40 -1.63
N LEU A 105 5.48 -0.13 -1.29
CA LEU A 105 6.37 0.91 -1.83
C LEU A 105 7.81 0.71 -1.37
N GLU A 106 8.00 0.32 -0.12
CA GLU A 106 9.32 0.00 0.41
C GLU A 106 9.95 -1.20 -0.31
N GLU A 107 9.16 -2.24 -0.54
CA GLU A 107 9.63 -3.42 -1.28
C GLU A 107 10.03 -3.06 -2.71
N ARG A 108 9.28 -2.17 -3.35
CA ARG A 108 9.63 -1.68 -4.68
C ARG A 108 10.98 -0.96 -4.68
N LYS A 109 11.23 -0.13 -3.69
CA LYS A 109 12.51 0.56 -3.54
C LYS A 109 13.66 -0.42 -3.41
N ARG A 110 13.47 -1.47 -2.61
CA ARG A 110 14.48 -2.52 -2.44
C ARG A 110 14.75 -3.26 -3.74
N MET A 111 13.70 -3.58 -4.50
CA MET A 111 13.83 -4.25 -5.79
C MET A 111 14.59 -3.40 -6.81
N ILE A 112 14.28 -2.11 -6.88
CA ILE A 112 14.97 -1.17 -7.77
C ILE A 112 16.44 -1.04 -7.37
N SER A 113 16.72 -0.91 -6.07
CA SER A 113 18.08 -0.81 -5.55
C SER A 113 18.90 -2.05 -5.86
N ARG A 114 18.32 -3.25 -5.67
CA ARG A 114 18.97 -4.52 -6.00
C ARG A 114 19.28 -4.62 -7.49
N ALA A 115 18.33 -4.24 -8.33
CA ALA A 115 18.51 -4.26 -9.77
C ALA A 115 19.62 -3.29 -10.22
N ALA A 116 19.66 -2.09 -9.62
CA ALA A 116 20.69 -1.11 -9.91
C ALA A 116 22.08 -1.61 -9.48
N VAL A 117 22.18 -2.22 -8.30
CA VAL A 117 23.45 -2.79 -7.80
C VAL A 117 23.90 -3.96 -8.69
N ALA A 118 22.97 -4.85 -9.06
CA ALA A 118 23.28 -5.99 -9.92
C ALA A 118 23.75 -5.51 -11.31
N ALA A 119 23.09 -4.52 -11.89
CA ALA A 119 23.47 -3.95 -13.18
C ALA A 119 24.86 -3.31 -13.12
N HIS A 120 25.14 -2.57 -12.05
CA HIS A 120 26.44 -1.93 -11.85
C HIS A 120 27.55 -2.98 -11.70
N THR A 121 27.30 -4.01 -10.90
CA THR A 121 28.25 -5.11 -10.70
C THR A 121 28.54 -5.84 -12.00
N ALA A 122 27.50 -6.14 -12.78
CA ALA A 122 27.66 -6.80 -14.08
C ALA A 122 28.49 -5.94 -15.05
N ALA A 123 28.24 -4.64 -15.09
CA ALA A 123 28.99 -3.72 -15.92
C ALA A 123 30.46 -3.63 -15.49
N SER A 124 30.73 -3.68 -14.18
CA SER A 124 32.09 -3.61 -13.64
C SER A 124 32.90 -4.88 -13.95
N ASN A 125 32.22 -6.03 -14.11
CA ASN A 125 32.87 -7.31 -14.38
C ASN A 125 33.09 -7.59 -15.87
N SER A 126 32.57 -6.74 -16.70
CA SER A 126 32.75 -6.85 -18.15
C SER A 126 33.83 -5.89 -18.66
#